data_eb771bebebd95646d381852769696fff
#
_entry.id   eb771bebebd95646d381852769696fff
#
_cell.length_a   1.000
_cell.length_b   1.000
_cell.length_c   1.000
_cell.angle_alpha   90.00
_cell.angle_beta   90.00
_cell.angle_gamma   90.00
#
_symmetry.space_group_name_H-M   'P 1'
#
loop_
_entity.id
_entity.type
_entity.pdbx_description
1 polymer ?
#
loop_
_entity_poly.entity_id
_entity_poly.type
_entity_poly.pdbx_seq_one_letter_code
_entity_poly.pdbx_strand_id
1 'polypeptide(L)'
;MQEHTSEEVEQIALFQWARYAEQQFPELRLLHHIPNGGKRSKSEAARFKAAGVKAGVPDIELPVARGGFFGLHIELKAGKNKTTAKQDEWLQALREQGRFCAVCYGWTEAMHTICAYLAYPPTEAKQDD
;
A
#
# COMPACT_ATOMS: atom_id res chain seq x y z
N MET A 1 15.72 21.65 -8.97
CA MET A 1 15.76 20.55 -7.99
C MET A 1 14.36 20.15 -7.63
N GLN A 2 14.01 18.89 -7.87
CA GLN A 2 12.70 18.40 -7.48
C GLN A 2 12.69 18.12 -5.98
N GLU A 3 11.75 18.75 -5.29
CA GLU A 3 11.52 18.43 -3.89
C GLU A 3 10.48 17.32 -3.81
N HIS A 4 10.84 16.25 -3.13
CA HIS A 4 9.89 15.20 -2.82
C HIS A 4 8.92 15.66 -1.74
N THR A 5 7.66 15.25 -1.81
CA THR A 5 6.72 15.45 -0.72
C THR A 5 7.19 14.64 0.49
N SER A 6 6.74 14.99 1.70
CA SER A 6 7.09 14.24 2.91
C SER A 6 6.60 12.79 2.83
N GLU A 7 5.45 12.52 2.21
CA GLU A 7 4.96 11.16 2.00
C GLU A 7 5.83 10.41 1.01
N GLU A 8 6.29 11.07 -0.05
CA GLU A 8 7.16 10.46 -1.05
C GLU A 8 8.52 10.09 -0.46
N VAL A 9 9.09 10.95 0.40
CA VAL A 9 10.34 10.65 1.11
C VAL A 9 10.18 9.38 1.95
N GLU A 10 9.07 9.25 2.67
CA GLU A 10 8.78 8.08 3.47
C GLU A 10 8.59 6.83 2.62
N GLN A 11 7.93 6.97 1.48
CA GLN A 11 7.74 5.86 0.55
C GLN A 11 9.06 5.37 -0.02
N ILE A 12 9.93 6.27 -0.44
CA ILE A 12 11.26 5.92 -0.96
C ILE A 12 12.05 5.15 0.10
N ALA A 13 12.04 5.64 1.35
CA ALA A 13 12.72 4.97 2.45
C ALA A 13 12.18 3.56 2.70
N LEU A 14 10.86 3.39 2.63
CA LEU A 14 10.23 2.08 2.79
C LEU A 14 10.70 1.10 1.72
N PHE A 15 10.74 1.53 0.45
CA PHE A 15 11.15 0.66 -0.65
C PHE A 15 12.66 0.39 -0.65
N GLN A 16 13.48 1.31 -0.13
CA GLN A 16 14.90 1.05 0.10
C GLN A 16 15.07 -0.07 1.12
N TRP A 17 14.34 0.00 2.24
CA TRP A 17 14.32 -1.06 3.23
C TRP A 17 13.85 -2.38 2.61
N ALA A 18 12.76 -2.36 1.86
CA ALA A 18 12.17 -3.56 1.27
C ALA A 18 13.14 -4.28 0.34
N ARG A 19 13.89 -3.55 -0.48
CA ARG A 19 14.90 -4.14 -1.36
C ARG A 19 15.99 -4.85 -0.58
N TYR A 20 16.41 -4.26 0.53
CA TYR A 20 17.41 -4.87 1.41
C TYR A 20 16.83 -6.10 2.13
N ALA A 21 15.63 -5.95 2.68
CA ALA A 21 14.99 -6.99 3.47
C ALA A 21 14.48 -8.16 2.63
N GLU A 22 14.42 -8.02 1.31
CA GLU A 22 14.01 -9.07 0.38
C GLU A 22 14.86 -10.34 0.53
N GLN A 23 16.14 -10.20 0.93
CA GLN A 23 17.01 -11.34 1.19
C GLN A 23 16.48 -12.22 2.32
N GLN A 24 15.87 -11.60 3.34
CA GLN A 24 15.29 -12.31 4.47
C GLN A 24 13.82 -12.66 4.24
N PHE A 25 13.08 -11.79 3.57
CA PHE A 25 11.66 -11.95 3.27
C PHE A 25 11.44 -11.88 1.76
N PRO A 26 11.62 -13.02 1.05
CA PRO A 26 11.48 -13.01 -0.42
C PRO A 26 10.13 -12.51 -0.92
N GLU A 27 9.08 -12.60 -0.11
CA GLU A 27 7.74 -12.12 -0.45
C GLU A 27 7.72 -10.61 -0.71
N LEU A 28 8.70 -9.86 -0.18
CA LEU A 28 8.80 -8.42 -0.39
C LEU A 28 9.07 -8.02 -1.84
N ARG A 29 9.46 -8.98 -2.68
CA ARG A 29 9.55 -8.73 -4.14
C ARG A 29 8.19 -8.36 -4.74
N LEU A 30 7.10 -8.72 -4.06
CA LEU A 30 5.74 -8.42 -4.50
C LEU A 30 5.22 -7.08 -3.99
N LEU A 31 5.95 -6.45 -3.07
CA LEU A 31 5.56 -5.14 -2.54
C LEU A 31 5.68 -4.09 -3.63
N HIS A 32 4.63 -3.32 -3.84
CA HIS A 32 4.63 -2.29 -4.88
C HIS A 32 3.77 -1.10 -4.50
N HIS A 33 3.98 -0.01 -5.21
CA HIS A 33 3.24 1.23 -5.07
C HIS A 33 2.19 1.35 -6.17
N ILE A 34 1.03 1.84 -5.81
CA ILE A 34 -0.07 2.12 -6.73
C ILE A 34 -0.17 3.64 -6.91
N PRO A 35 0.32 4.19 -8.02
CA PRO A 35 0.27 5.64 -8.23
C PRO A 35 -1.16 6.07 -8.57
N ASN A 36 -1.73 6.94 -7.73
CA ASN A 36 -3.06 7.48 -7.99
C ASN A 36 -3.19 8.96 -7.60
N GLY A 37 -2.10 9.58 -7.24
CA GLY A 37 -2.07 10.98 -6.85
C GLY A 37 -1.04 11.77 -7.65
N GLY A 38 -0.88 13.02 -7.27
CA GLY A 38 0.08 13.91 -7.88
C GLY A 38 -0.58 14.95 -8.76
N LYS A 39 0.21 15.99 -9.07
CA LYS A 39 -0.26 17.08 -9.93
C LYS A 39 -0.27 16.63 -11.38
N ARG A 40 -1.44 16.70 -11.98
CA ARG A 40 -1.64 16.35 -13.38
C ARG A 40 -2.47 17.43 -14.06
N SER A 41 -2.25 17.62 -15.34
CA SER A 41 -3.12 18.47 -16.14
C SER A 41 -4.53 17.85 -16.17
N LYS A 42 -5.54 18.68 -16.49
CA LYS A 42 -6.92 18.20 -16.58
C LYS A 42 -7.06 17.11 -17.64
N SER A 43 -6.35 17.24 -18.77
CA SER A 43 -6.39 16.25 -19.84
C SER A 43 -5.76 14.92 -19.42
N GLU A 44 -4.65 14.96 -18.69
CA GLU A 44 -4.02 13.75 -18.16
C GLU A 44 -4.92 13.09 -17.12
N ALA A 45 -5.49 13.86 -16.18
CA ALA A 45 -6.40 13.34 -15.17
C ALA A 45 -7.61 12.67 -15.80
N ALA A 46 -8.21 13.27 -16.83
CA ALA A 46 -9.34 12.70 -17.55
C ALA A 46 -8.96 11.39 -18.23
N ARG A 47 -7.79 11.35 -18.86
CA ARG A 47 -7.27 10.16 -19.54
C ARG A 47 -7.02 9.02 -18.57
N PHE A 48 -6.36 9.31 -17.42
CA PHE A 48 -6.11 8.31 -16.39
C PHE A 48 -7.40 7.78 -15.78
N LYS A 49 -8.36 8.67 -15.54
CA LYS A 49 -9.68 8.27 -15.03
C LYS A 49 -10.39 7.35 -16.03
N ALA A 50 -10.37 7.71 -17.32
CA ALA A 50 -10.97 6.88 -18.36
C ALA A 50 -10.28 5.52 -18.45
N ALA A 51 -8.97 5.45 -18.18
CA ALA A 51 -8.19 4.22 -18.19
C ALA A 51 -8.33 3.39 -16.90
N GLY A 52 -9.12 3.85 -15.93
CA GLY A 52 -9.40 3.08 -14.72
C GLY A 52 -8.62 3.50 -13.47
N VAL A 53 -7.85 4.57 -13.52
CA VAL A 53 -7.19 5.09 -12.32
C VAL A 53 -8.24 5.70 -11.41
N LYS A 54 -8.24 5.30 -10.14
CA LYS A 54 -9.24 5.72 -9.16
C LYS A 54 -8.58 6.44 -7.99
N ALA A 55 -9.22 7.52 -7.54
CA ALA A 55 -8.77 8.24 -6.35
C ALA A 55 -9.08 7.42 -5.09
N GLY A 56 -8.18 7.49 -4.12
CA GLY A 56 -8.38 6.89 -2.80
C GLY A 56 -7.83 5.48 -2.64
N VAL A 57 -7.33 4.86 -3.70
CA VAL A 57 -6.72 3.53 -3.61
C VAL A 57 -5.48 3.62 -2.69
N PRO A 58 -5.31 2.70 -1.73
CA PRO A 58 -4.12 2.72 -0.86
C PRO A 58 -2.82 2.68 -1.65
N ASP A 59 -1.82 3.42 -1.17
CA ASP A 59 -0.55 3.65 -1.86
C ASP A 59 0.26 2.39 -2.13
N ILE A 60 0.17 1.41 -1.24
CA ILE A 60 1.10 0.30 -1.20
C ILE A 60 0.31 -0.99 -1.04
N GLU A 61 0.69 -2.00 -1.81
CA GLU A 61 0.06 -3.31 -1.76
C GLU A 61 1.12 -4.40 -1.63
N LEU A 62 0.86 -5.35 -0.76
CA LEU A 62 1.61 -6.60 -0.66
C LEU A 62 0.63 -7.75 -0.87
N PRO A 63 0.58 -8.33 -2.10
CA PRO A 63 -0.38 -9.40 -2.42
C PRO A 63 0.09 -10.76 -1.93
N VAL A 64 0.26 -10.87 -0.63
CA VAL A 64 0.70 -12.09 0.05
C VAL A 64 -0.35 -12.44 1.10
N ALA A 65 -0.82 -13.68 1.11
CA ALA A 65 -1.90 -14.13 1.99
C ALA A 65 -1.34 -14.62 3.32
N ARG A 66 -1.70 -13.97 4.41
CA ARG A 66 -1.27 -14.32 5.77
C ARG A 66 -2.40 -14.11 6.77
N GLY A 67 -2.41 -14.91 7.82
CA GLY A 67 -3.27 -14.71 8.99
C GLY A 67 -4.77 -14.75 8.70
N GLY A 68 -5.19 -15.41 7.65
CA GLY A 68 -6.58 -15.42 7.19
C GLY A 68 -6.92 -14.29 6.24
N PHE A 69 -5.98 -13.37 5.98
CA PHE A 69 -6.18 -12.28 5.04
C PHE A 69 -5.63 -12.64 3.66
N PHE A 70 -6.13 -11.97 2.63
CA PHE A 70 -5.77 -12.24 1.24
C PHE A 70 -4.82 -11.20 0.64
N GLY A 71 -4.23 -10.37 1.46
CA GLY A 71 -3.28 -9.35 1.07
C GLY A 71 -3.25 -8.21 2.06
N LEU A 72 -2.22 -7.38 1.96
CA LEU A 72 -2.01 -6.22 2.82
C LEU A 72 -2.03 -4.96 1.97
N HIS A 73 -2.76 -3.96 2.45
CA HIS A 73 -2.78 -2.61 1.86
C HIS A 73 -2.38 -1.59 2.90
N ILE A 74 -1.50 -0.68 2.51
CA ILE A 74 -1.04 0.40 3.39
C ILE A 74 -1.30 1.75 2.72
N GLU A 75 -2.00 2.62 3.43
CA GLU A 75 -2.07 4.03 3.12
C GLU A 75 -0.96 4.73 3.91
N LEU A 76 0.04 5.27 3.22
CA LEU A 76 1.19 5.90 3.85
C LEU A 76 0.94 7.39 4.03
N LYS A 77 1.09 7.85 5.25
CA LYS A 77 0.94 9.27 5.62
C LYS A 77 2.22 9.78 6.26
N ALA A 78 2.42 11.08 6.18
CA ALA A 78 3.53 11.75 6.85
C ALA A 78 2.97 12.84 7.78
N GLY A 79 3.69 13.10 8.87
CA GLY A 79 3.32 14.14 9.82
C GLY A 79 1.96 13.91 10.44
N LYS A 80 1.08 14.90 10.33
CA LYS A 80 -0.28 14.87 10.90
C LYS A 80 -1.36 14.77 9.83
N ASN A 81 -0.99 14.40 8.61
CA ASN A 81 -1.96 14.29 7.52
C ASN A 81 -2.99 13.21 7.83
N LYS A 82 -4.23 13.48 7.47
CA LYS A 82 -5.34 12.54 7.69
C LYS A 82 -5.75 11.90 6.37
N THR A 83 -6.37 10.73 6.49
CA THR A 83 -6.98 10.11 5.32
C THR A 83 -8.16 10.95 4.81
N THR A 84 -8.39 10.88 3.52
CA THR A 84 -9.57 11.48 2.89
C THR A 84 -10.76 10.53 2.98
N ALA A 85 -11.96 11.05 2.73
CA ALA A 85 -13.16 10.22 2.70
C ALA A 85 -13.06 9.09 1.67
N LYS A 86 -12.49 9.37 0.50
CA LYS A 86 -12.30 8.34 -0.54
C LYS A 86 -11.29 7.28 -0.13
N GLN A 87 -10.22 7.65 0.56
CA GLN A 87 -9.27 6.70 1.10
C GLN A 87 -9.94 5.80 2.14
N ASP A 88 -10.76 6.37 3.02
CA ASP A 88 -11.49 5.60 4.03
C ASP A 88 -12.48 4.61 3.39
N GLU A 89 -13.17 5.04 2.33
CA GLU A 89 -14.07 4.16 1.59
C GLU A 89 -13.32 2.96 1.00
N TRP A 90 -12.16 3.20 0.39
CA TRP A 90 -11.34 2.12 -0.18
C TRP A 90 -10.85 1.15 0.89
N LEU A 91 -10.34 1.67 2.00
CA LEU A 91 -9.86 0.83 3.09
C LEU A 91 -10.98 -0.05 3.64
N GLN A 92 -12.16 0.52 3.83
CA GLN A 92 -13.32 -0.24 4.33
C GLN A 92 -13.76 -1.31 3.32
N ALA A 93 -13.86 -0.96 2.04
CA ALA A 93 -14.25 -1.90 1.01
C ALA A 93 -13.27 -3.07 0.89
N LEU A 94 -11.97 -2.79 0.98
CA LEU A 94 -10.93 -3.81 0.93
C LEU A 94 -10.97 -4.73 2.15
N ARG A 95 -11.24 -4.17 3.34
CA ARG A 95 -11.42 -4.98 4.56
C ARG A 95 -12.60 -5.94 4.41
N GLU A 96 -13.67 -5.50 3.81
CA GLU A 96 -14.84 -6.35 3.54
C GLU A 96 -14.49 -7.50 2.58
N GLN A 97 -13.46 -7.35 1.76
CA GLN A 97 -12.99 -8.41 0.87
C GLN A 97 -11.90 -9.28 1.51
N GLY A 98 -11.69 -9.18 2.81
CA GLY A 98 -10.73 -10.02 3.52
C GLY A 98 -9.30 -9.52 3.41
N ARG A 99 -9.08 -8.26 3.09
CA ARG A 99 -7.74 -7.67 3.04
C ARG A 99 -7.40 -7.00 4.35
N PHE A 100 -6.13 -7.08 4.75
CA PHE A 100 -5.63 -6.35 5.91
C PHE A 100 -5.26 -4.94 5.44
N CYS A 101 -5.82 -3.93 6.06
CA CYS A 101 -5.58 -2.54 5.69
C CYS A 101 -5.07 -1.75 6.90
N ALA A 102 -4.05 -0.93 6.67
CA ALA A 102 -3.48 -0.09 7.71
C ALA A 102 -3.18 1.30 7.16
N VAL A 103 -3.33 2.31 8.00
CA VAL A 103 -2.82 3.66 7.76
C VAL A 103 -1.56 3.78 8.58
N CYS A 104 -0.43 4.01 7.93
CA CYS A 104 0.87 4.08 8.60
C CYS A 104 1.47 5.47 8.46
N TYR A 105 1.95 6.00 9.57
CA TYR A 105 2.59 7.31 9.62
C TYR A 105 4.10 7.11 9.62
N GLY A 106 4.71 7.32 8.46
CA GLY A 106 6.14 7.11 8.25
C GLY A 106 6.50 5.67 7.86
N TRP A 107 7.68 5.54 7.27
CA TRP A 107 8.13 4.25 6.73
C TRP A 107 8.44 3.21 7.82
N THR A 108 8.88 3.66 9.00
CA THR A 108 9.19 2.74 10.11
C THR A 108 7.93 2.03 10.60
N GLU A 109 6.83 2.75 10.73
CA GLU A 109 5.54 2.17 11.11
C GLU A 109 5.05 1.20 10.04
N ALA A 110 5.20 1.57 8.76
CA ALA A 110 4.84 0.68 7.65
C ALA A 110 5.69 -0.58 7.63
N MET A 111 6.99 -0.45 7.87
CA MET A 111 7.92 -1.59 7.99
C MET A 111 7.47 -2.54 9.09
N HIS A 112 7.17 -2.02 10.28
CA HIS A 112 6.72 -2.84 11.41
C HIS A 112 5.42 -3.56 11.07
N THR A 113 4.49 -2.88 10.41
CA THR A 113 3.23 -3.47 9.98
C THR A 113 3.45 -4.63 9.00
N ILE A 114 4.34 -4.43 8.02
CA ILE A 114 4.68 -5.47 7.04
C ILE A 114 5.32 -6.68 7.73
N CYS A 115 6.28 -6.45 8.62
CA CYS A 115 6.95 -7.55 9.33
C CYS A 115 5.97 -8.32 10.21
N ALA A 116 5.09 -7.63 10.92
CA ALA A 116 4.07 -8.27 11.75
C ALA A 116 3.09 -9.10 10.89
N TYR A 117 2.69 -8.56 9.75
CA TYR A 117 1.81 -9.26 8.82
C TYR A 117 2.46 -10.53 8.28
N LEU A 118 3.72 -10.45 7.85
CA LEU A 118 4.45 -11.61 7.31
C LEU A 118 4.75 -12.66 8.38
N ALA A 119 4.68 -12.30 9.66
CA ALA A 119 4.85 -13.24 10.76
C ALA A 119 3.61 -14.10 11.02
N TYR A 120 2.46 -13.73 10.49
CA TYR A 120 1.27 -14.58 10.59
C TYR A 120 1.43 -15.84 9.74
N PRO A 121 0.77 -16.96 10.11
CA PRO A 121 0.83 -18.16 9.28
C PRO A 121 0.16 -17.91 7.92
N PRO A 122 0.56 -18.68 6.90
CA PRO A 122 -0.09 -18.55 5.59
C PRO A 122 -1.60 -18.74 5.67
N THR A 123 -2.34 -17.95 4.92
CA THR A 123 -3.78 -18.11 4.81
C THR A 123 -4.07 -19.41 4.07
N GLU A 124 -4.95 -20.22 4.63
CA GLU A 124 -5.41 -21.43 3.95
C GLU A 124 -6.40 -21.05 2.87
N ALA A 125 -5.91 -20.99 1.64
CA ALA A 125 -6.76 -20.80 0.48
C ALA A 125 -6.99 -22.19 -0.15
N LYS A 126 -8.22 -22.65 -0.12
CA LYS A 126 -8.59 -23.88 -0.84
C LYS A 126 -8.92 -23.48 -2.26
N GLN A 127 -8.06 -23.89 -3.20
CA GLN A 127 -8.42 -23.88 -4.60
C GLN A 127 -8.91 -25.29 -4.93
N ASP A 128 -10.13 -25.37 -5.39
CA ASP A 128 -10.63 -26.63 -5.90
C ASP A 128 -9.92 -26.94 -7.22
N ASP A 129 -9.48 -28.17 -7.34
CA ASP A 129 -8.83 -28.66 -8.55
C ASP A 129 -9.78 -28.67 -9.74
#